data_bca4b08206804f80bc7a7a30e5f23a96
#
_entry.id   bca4b08206804f80bc7a7a30e5f23a96
#
_cell.length_a   1.000
_cell.length_b   1.000
_cell.length_c   1.000
_cell.angle_alpha   90.00
_cell.angle_beta   90.00
_cell.angle_gamma   90.00
#
_symmetry.space_group_name_H-M   'P 1'
#
loop_
_entity.id
_entity.type
_entity.pdbx_description
1 polymer ?
#
loop_
_entity_poly.entity_id
_entity_poly.type
_entity_poly.pdbx_seq_one_letter_code
_entity_poly.pdbx_strand_id
1 'polypeptide(L)'
;MKKSNKFSPEVRERAVRMVQEHRGEYPSLWAAIESIAPKIGCVPQTLNEWVKRVEVDTGVREGVTIAEAQHVKELEREVKELRRANEILKLASAFFAQAELDRKLKY
;
A
#
# COMPACT_ATOMS: atom_id res chain seq x y z
N MET A 1 2.87 17.41 13.50
CA MET A 1 4.02 16.83 13.88
C MET A 1 4.45 15.67 13.13
N LYS A 2 5.62 15.69 12.66
CA LYS A 2 6.08 14.67 11.83
C LYS A 2 6.95 13.72 12.49
N LYS A 3 6.44 12.86 13.24
CA LYS A 3 7.21 11.91 13.91
C LYS A 3 7.70 10.82 13.05
N SER A 4 7.05 10.58 11.97
CA SER A 4 7.36 9.41 11.17
C SER A 4 8.74 9.45 10.55
N ASN A 5 9.31 10.63 10.42
CA ASN A 5 10.61 10.73 9.80
C ASN A 5 11.77 10.74 10.76
N LYS A 6 11.49 10.45 12.01
CA LYS A 6 12.51 10.45 13.03
C LYS A 6 13.53 9.34 12.84
N PHE A 7 13.12 8.23 12.23
CA PHE A 7 13.98 7.08 12.06
C PHE A 7 14.24 6.80 10.60
N SER A 8 15.50 6.58 10.26
CA SER A 8 15.86 6.24 8.89
C SER A 8 15.45 4.81 8.58
N PRO A 9 15.33 4.47 7.29
CA PRO A 9 15.03 3.08 6.94
C PRO A 9 16.05 2.10 7.50
N GLU A 10 17.31 2.50 7.58
CA GLU A 10 18.35 1.63 8.10
C GLU A 10 18.15 1.34 9.58
N VAL A 11 17.75 2.35 10.34
CA VAL A 11 17.47 2.15 11.75
C VAL A 11 16.29 1.22 11.93
N ARG A 12 15.26 1.39 11.13
CA ARG A 12 14.09 0.52 11.21
C ARG A 12 14.45 -0.93 10.91
N GLU A 13 15.24 -1.14 9.87
CA GLU A 13 15.67 -2.48 9.51
C GLU A 13 16.47 -3.13 10.62
N ARG A 14 17.38 -2.37 11.18
CA ARG A 14 18.19 -2.88 12.27
C ARG A 14 17.35 -3.25 13.48
N ALA A 15 16.38 -2.40 13.81
CA ALA A 15 15.51 -2.65 14.95
C ALA A 15 14.69 -3.94 14.73
N VAL A 16 14.13 -4.12 13.54
CA VAL A 16 13.37 -5.32 13.23
C VAL A 16 14.27 -6.55 13.31
N ARG A 17 15.48 -6.45 12.78
CA ARG A 17 16.40 -7.56 12.82
C ARG A 17 16.75 -7.94 14.26
N MET A 18 16.95 -6.96 15.12
CA MET A 18 17.21 -7.24 16.51
C MET A 18 16.08 -8.01 17.16
N VAL A 19 14.84 -7.62 16.85
CA VAL A 19 13.68 -8.32 17.39
C VAL A 19 13.67 -9.75 16.89
N GLN A 20 13.90 -9.96 15.62
CA GLN A 20 13.85 -11.29 15.03
C GLN A 20 14.94 -12.20 15.57
N GLU A 21 16.13 -11.66 15.76
CA GLU A 21 17.26 -12.44 16.25
C GLU A 21 17.11 -12.83 17.71
N HIS A 22 16.49 -11.96 18.50
CA HIS A 22 16.38 -12.21 19.94
C HIS A 22 15.00 -12.65 20.38
N ARG A 23 14.12 -12.94 19.43
CA ARG A 23 12.75 -13.28 19.76
C ARG A 23 12.66 -14.50 20.66
N GLY A 24 13.53 -15.47 20.45
CA GLY A 24 13.51 -16.69 21.24
C GLY A 24 13.93 -16.53 22.67
N GLU A 25 14.54 -15.39 23.01
CA GLU A 25 14.99 -15.12 24.37
C GLU A 25 13.88 -14.57 25.26
N TYR A 26 12.74 -14.26 24.69
CA TYR A 26 11.63 -13.67 25.40
C TYR A 26 10.41 -14.57 25.34
N PRO A 27 9.53 -14.45 26.34
CA PRO A 27 8.34 -15.31 26.35
C PRO A 27 7.35 -15.03 25.24
N SER A 28 7.40 -13.83 24.64
CA SER A 28 6.51 -13.51 23.55
C SER A 28 7.15 -12.46 22.67
N LEU A 29 6.56 -12.30 21.47
CA LEU A 29 7.03 -11.27 20.55
C LEU A 29 6.88 -9.89 21.17
N TRP A 30 5.77 -9.64 21.85
CA TRP A 30 5.54 -8.34 22.46
C TRP A 30 6.57 -8.03 23.53
N ALA A 31 6.96 -9.04 24.33
CA ALA A 31 7.99 -8.85 25.34
C ALA A 31 9.32 -8.48 24.71
N ALA A 32 9.65 -9.09 23.59
CA ALA A 32 10.89 -8.74 22.88
C ALA A 32 10.82 -7.29 22.38
N ILE A 33 9.69 -6.90 21.85
CA ILE A 33 9.49 -5.56 21.32
C ILE A 33 9.59 -4.54 22.44
N GLU A 34 8.95 -4.81 23.58
CA GLU A 34 9.01 -3.91 24.71
C GLU A 34 10.42 -3.73 25.25
N SER A 35 11.22 -4.78 25.17
CA SER A 35 12.59 -4.71 25.65
C SER A 35 13.50 -3.95 24.70
N ILE A 36 13.29 -4.12 23.41
CA ILE A 36 14.19 -3.56 22.41
C ILE A 36 13.83 -2.12 22.02
N ALA A 37 12.54 -1.78 22.01
CA ALA A 37 12.11 -0.45 21.59
C ALA A 37 12.81 0.69 22.32
N PRO A 38 12.96 0.64 23.64
CA PRO A 38 13.66 1.74 24.32
C PRO A 38 15.11 1.88 23.91
N LYS A 39 15.75 0.78 23.54
CA LYS A 39 17.14 0.82 23.12
C LYS A 39 17.31 1.55 21.79
N ILE A 40 16.27 1.50 20.98
CA ILE A 40 16.26 2.21 19.70
C ILE A 40 15.81 3.65 19.90
N GLY A 41 15.02 3.89 20.92
CA GLY A 41 14.45 5.21 21.15
C GLY A 41 13.06 5.39 20.58
N CYS A 42 12.37 4.30 20.30
CA CYS A 42 11.00 4.37 19.79
C CYS A 42 10.03 3.74 20.77
N VAL A 43 8.74 3.96 20.55
CA VAL A 43 7.73 3.32 21.39
C VAL A 43 7.50 1.91 20.89
N PRO A 44 7.08 1.00 21.79
CA PRO A 44 6.87 -0.40 21.37
C PRO A 44 5.89 -0.56 20.24
N GLN A 45 4.84 0.24 20.19
CA GLN A 45 3.86 0.15 19.13
C GLN A 45 4.48 0.43 17.76
N THR A 46 5.37 1.41 17.69
CA THR A 46 6.03 1.73 16.43
C THR A 46 6.89 0.56 15.97
N LEU A 47 7.66 -0.02 16.86
CA LEU A 47 8.48 -1.16 16.52
C LEU A 47 7.62 -2.36 16.10
N ASN A 48 6.50 -2.56 16.77
CA ASN A 48 5.58 -3.63 16.42
C ASN A 48 5.04 -3.46 15.00
N GLU A 49 4.73 -2.23 14.61
CA GLU A 49 4.27 -1.96 13.26
C GLU A 49 5.34 -2.30 12.24
N TRP A 50 6.57 -1.94 12.52
CA TRP A 50 7.68 -2.26 11.60
C TRP A 50 7.85 -3.75 11.45
N VAL A 51 7.78 -4.49 12.56
CA VAL A 51 7.94 -5.94 12.54
C VAL A 51 6.81 -6.58 11.73
N LYS A 52 5.58 -6.14 11.97
CA LYS A 52 4.45 -6.66 11.22
C LYS A 52 4.60 -6.43 9.73
N ARG A 53 5.03 -5.24 9.36
CA ARG A 53 5.17 -4.90 7.95
C ARG A 53 6.22 -5.78 7.27
N VAL A 54 7.36 -6.00 7.93
CA VAL A 54 8.39 -6.85 7.37
C VAL A 54 7.89 -8.29 7.24
N GLU A 55 7.16 -8.78 8.24
CA GLU A 55 6.64 -10.14 8.20
C GLU A 55 5.65 -10.34 7.05
N VAL A 56 4.82 -9.34 6.80
CA VAL A 56 3.88 -9.42 5.68
C VAL A 56 4.63 -9.37 4.36
N ASP A 57 5.58 -8.44 4.24
CA ASP A 57 6.32 -8.26 2.99
C ASP A 57 7.18 -9.48 2.66
N THR A 58 7.63 -10.22 3.67
CA THR A 58 8.44 -11.41 3.42
C THR A 58 7.62 -12.69 3.36
N GLY A 59 6.29 -12.58 3.52
CA GLY A 59 5.43 -13.74 3.40
C GLY A 59 5.29 -14.58 4.64
N VAL A 60 5.89 -14.15 5.75
CA VAL A 60 5.78 -14.90 7.00
C VAL A 60 4.40 -14.75 7.61
N ARG A 61 3.77 -13.62 7.40
CA ARG A 61 2.45 -13.32 7.93
C ARG A 61 1.52 -13.00 6.77
N GLU A 62 0.27 -13.46 6.87
CA GLU A 62 -0.71 -13.15 5.83
C GLU A 62 -1.00 -11.66 5.82
N GLY A 63 -1.21 -11.15 4.63
CA GLY A 63 -1.52 -9.75 4.45
C GLY A 63 -1.09 -9.28 3.07
N VAL A 64 -1.31 -8.02 2.80
CA VAL A 64 -0.98 -7.44 1.51
C VAL A 64 0.38 -6.76 1.62
N THR A 65 1.34 -7.19 0.80
CA THR A 65 2.66 -6.57 0.80
C THR A 65 2.57 -5.15 0.25
N ILE A 66 3.63 -4.38 0.48
CA ILE A 66 3.67 -3.02 -0.04
C ILE A 66 3.62 -3.03 -1.56
N ALA A 67 4.34 -3.97 -2.18
CA ALA A 67 4.33 -4.07 -3.64
C ALA A 67 2.95 -4.42 -4.17
N GLU A 68 2.26 -5.34 -3.51
CA GLU A 68 0.92 -5.71 -3.93
C GLU A 68 -0.06 -4.56 -3.76
N ALA A 69 0.06 -3.81 -2.68
CA ALA A 69 -0.81 -2.67 -2.44
C ALA A 69 -0.63 -1.61 -3.53
N GLN A 70 0.62 -1.37 -3.93
CA GLN A 70 0.89 -0.42 -5.00
C GLN A 70 0.35 -0.90 -6.33
N HIS A 71 0.48 -2.18 -6.59
CA HIS A 71 -0.04 -2.76 -7.83
C HIS A 71 -1.56 -2.62 -7.90
N VAL A 72 -2.24 -2.84 -6.78
CA VAL A 72 -3.69 -2.68 -6.73
C VAL A 72 -4.07 -1.23 -7.02
N LYS A 73 -3.35 -0.28 -6.44
CA LYS A 73 -3.63 1.13 -6.70
C LYS A 73 -3.45 1.49 -8.17
N GLU A 74 -2.42 0.94 -8.80
CA GLU A 74 -2.19 1.19 -10.21
C GLU A 74 -3.30 0.61 -11.06
N LEU A 75 -3.74 -0.59 -10.74
CA LEU A 75 -4.83 -1.22 -11.47
C LEU A 75 -6.13 -0.44 -11.30
N GLU A 76 -6.39 0.06 -10.11
CA GLU A 76 -7.59 0.85 -9.87
C GLU A 76 -7.58 2.13 -10.70
N ARG A 77 -6.41 2.75 -10.80
CA ARG A 77 -6.30 3.94 -11.62
C ARG A 77 -6.53 3.64 -13.10
N GLU A 78 -5.96 2.53 -13.58
CA GLU A 78 -6.16 2.13 -14.96
C GLU A 78 -7.62 1.84 -15.27
N VAL A 79 -8.31 1.15 -14.36
CA VAL A 79 -9.72 0.88 -14.55
C VAL A 79 -10.51 2.17 -14.64
N LYS A 80 -10.19 3.12 -13.77
CA LYS A 80 -10.87 4.39 -13.77
C LYS A 80 -10.67 5.13 -15.07
N GLU A 81 -9.45 5.13 -15.58
CA GLU A 81 -9.13 5.80 -16.83
C GLU A 81 -9.81 5.13 -18.01
N LEU A 82 -9.84 3.80 -18.00
CA LEU A 82 -10.50 3.06 -19.08
C LEU A 82 -12.00 3.30 -19.08
N ARG A 83 -12.61 3.35 -17.93
CA ARG A 83 -14.03 3.64 -17.83
C ARG A 83 -14.34 5.02 -18.37
N ARG A 84 -13.48 5.98 -18.05
CA ARG A 84 -13.66 7.33 -18.52
C ARG A 84 -13.53 7.41 -20.03
N ALA A 85 -12.51 6.77 -20.58
CA ALA A 85 -12.31 6.73 -22.01
C ALA A 85 -13.48 6.05 -22.70
N ASN A 86 -13.96 4.96 -22.13
CA ASN A 86 -15.09 4.23 -22.67
C ASN A 86 -16.35 5.09 -22.70
N GLU A 87 -16.56 5.87 -21.66
CA GLU A 87 -17.71 6.74 -21.59
C GLU A 87 -17.63 7.86 -22.62
N ILE A 88 -16.45 8.42 -22.81
CA ILE A 88 -16.23 9.45 -23.81
C ILE A 88 -16.52 8.88 -25.20
N LEU A 89 -16.05 7.67 -25.47
CA LEU A 89 -16.29 7.04 -26.75
C LEU A 89 -17.77 6.77 -26.98
N LYS A 90 -18.48 6.35 -25.95
CA LYS A 90 -19.91 6.13 -26.05
C LYS A 90 -20.66 7.40 -26.41
N LEU A 91 -20.30 8.48 -25.74
CA LEU A 91 -20.93 9.76 -26.01
C LEU A 91 -20.63 10.25 -27.42
N ALA A 92 -19.37 10.09 -27.85
CA ALA A 92 -19.00 10.48 -29.19
C ALA A 92 -19.74 9.66 -30.24
N SER A 93 -19.87 8.35 -30.01
CA SER A 93 -20.59 7.49 -30.93
C SER A 93 -22.04 7.88 -31.02
N ALA A 94 -22.66 8.18 -29.89
CA ALA A 94 -24.06 8.60 -29.90
C ALA A 94 -24.23 9.91 -30.65
N PHE A 95 -23.29 10.82 -30.46
CA PHE A 95 -23.34 12.11 -31.14
C PHE A 95 -23.22 11.94 -32.66
N PHE A 96 -22.28 11.11 -33.08
CA PHE A 96 -22.09 10.89 -34.50
C PHE A 96 -23.30 10.17 -35.13
N ALA A 97 -23.90 9.23 -34.43
CA ALA A 97 -25.07 8.56 -34.90
C ALA A 97 -26.22 9.55 -35.07
N GLN A 98 -26.40 10.43 -34.14
CA GLN A 98 -27.46 11.42 -34.21
C GLN A 98 -27.23 12.36 -35.39
N ALA A 99 -25.98 12.80 -35.57
CA ALA A 99 -25.66 13.69 -36.68
C ALA A 99 -25.94 13.04 -38.01
N GLU A 100 -25.68 11.75 -38.09
CA GLU A 100 -25.95 11.00 -39.34
C GLU A 100 -27.43 10.91 -39.62
N LEU A 101 -28.23 10.67 -38.61
CA LEU A 101 -29.67 10.63 -38.77
C LEU A 101 -30.23 11.98 -39.18
N ASP A 102 -29.73 13.02 -38.54
CA ASP A 102 -30.17 14.38 -38.85
C ASP A 102 -29.89 14.73 -40.31
N ARG A 103 -28.73 14.31 -40.78
CA ARG A 103 -28.34 14.59 -42.13
C ARG A 103 -29.29 13.89 -43.12
N LYS A 104 -29.65 12.64 -42.79
CA LYS A 104 -30.57 11.90 -43.66
C LYS A 104 -31.96 12.47 -43.65
N LEU A 105 -32.39 13.01 -42.54
CA LEU A 105 -33.72 13.58 -42.46
C LEU A 105 -33.89 14.87 -43.22
N LYS A 106 -32.81 15.47 -43.61
CA LYS A 106 -32.89 16.71 -44.36
C LYS A 106 -33.24 16.51 -45.80
N TYR A 107 -33.28 15.31 -46.25
CA TYR A 107 -33.67 15.03 -47.63
C TYR A 107 -35.08 14.43 -47.67
#